data_76898c15a99eae2aa2adfa25e1e8ce56
#
_entry.id   76898c15a99eae2aa2adfa25e1e8ce56
#
_cell.length_a   1.000
_cell.length_b   1.000
_cell.length_c   1.000
_cell.angle_alpha   90.00
_cell.angle_beta   90.00
_cell.angle_gamma   90.00
#
_symmetry.space_group_name_H-M   'P 1'
#
loop_
_entity.id
_entity.type
_entity.pdbx_description
1 polymer ?
#
loop_
_entity_poly.entity_id
_entity_poly.type
_entity_poly.pdbx_seq_one_letter_code
_entity_poly.pdbx_strand_id
1 'polypeptide(L)'
;MEDNIYQLPKKPKAERYKVYLAQLDQSGYVVEKEQVGFAFQKPGSTVFRLKLWMFLNQQYFVIPNKEDQTKYNLYSLEEYISEGKEQKSFWNKVGEADLYGNYLRLKFNLLERHLFLSLFDDKDASKTALAMAVA
;
A
#
# COMPACT_ATOMS: atom_id res chain seq x y z
N MET A 1 -11.16 22.39 -31.84
CA MET A 1 -11.25 20.95 -31.77
C MET A 1 -12.02 20.47 -30.57
N GLU A 2 -12.95 19.64 -30.84
CA GLU A 2 -13.85 19.15 -29.84
C GLU A 2 -13.13 18.39 -28.73
N ASP A 3 -12.05 17.71 -29.08
CA ASP A 3 -11.30 16.89 -28.12
C ASP A 3 -10.74 17.72 -26.96
N ASN A 4 -10.33 18.95 -27.24
CA ASN A 4 -9.80 19.82 -26.20
C ASN A 4 -10.89 20.34 -25.26
N ILE A 5 -12.11 20.43 -25.76
CA ILE A 5 -13.25 20.87 -24.98
C ILE A 5 -13.66 19.78 -24.00
N TYR A 6 -13.55 18.52 -24.43
CA TYR A 6 -13.94 17.37 -23.63
C TYR A 6 -12.85 16.86 -22.72
N GLN A 7 -11.63 17.32 -22.92
CA GLN A 7 -10.51 16.98 -22.07
C GLN A 7 -10.35 18.01 -20.96
N LEU A 8 -11.38 18.15 -20.15
CA LEU A 8 -11.21 18.83 -18.88
C LEU A 8 -10.10 18.13 -18.11
N PRO A 9 -9.20 18.86 -17.43
CA PRO A 9 -8.17 18.21 -16.66
C PRO A 9 -8.83 17.26 -15.67
N LYS A 10 -8.70 15.98 -15.94
CA LYS A 10 -9.17 14.96 -15.01
C LYS A 10 -8.34 15.11 -13.74
N LYS A 11 -9.01 15.16 -12.60
CA LYS A 11 -8.28 15.09 -11.34
C LYS A 11 -7.41 13.85 -11.39
N PRO A 12 -6.11 13.95 -11.08
CA PRO A 12 -5.26 12.78 -11.05
C PRO A 12 -5.88 11.74 -10.12
N LYS A 13 -6.10 10.54 -10.63
CA LYS A 13 -6.65 9.47 -9.82
C LYS A 13 -5.58 8.97 -8.86
N ALA A 14 -5.97 8.55 -7.68
CA ALA A 14 -5.08 7.86 -6.77
C ALA A 14 -4.52 6.61 -7.47
N GLU A 15 -3.21 6.42 -7.35
CA GLU A 15 -2.58 5.21 -7.86
C GLU A 15 -2.89 4.06 -6.93
N ARG A 16 -3.12 2.89 -7.52
CA ARG A 16 -3.47 1.69 -6.78
C ARG A 16 -2.39 0.64 -6.95
N TYR A 17 -1.99 0.04 -5.84
CA TYR A 17 -0.96 -0.98 -5.79
C TYR A 17 -1.52 -2.24 -5.13
N LYS A 18 -1.04 -3.39 -5.56
CA LYS A 18 -1.47 -4.66 -4.97
C LYS A 18 -0.62 -5.00 -3.76
N VAL A 19 -1.23 -5.60 -2.76
CA VAL A 19 -0.55 -6.09 -1.56
C VAL A 19 -0.67 -7.60 -1.51
N TYR A 20 0.45 -8.27 -1.32
CA TYR A 20 0.55 -9.73 -1.37
C TYR A 20 1.03 -10.33 -0.07
N LEU A 21 0.49 -11.50 0.25
CA LEU A 21 1.19 -12.44 1.09
C LEU A 21 2.23 -13.11 0.19
N ALA A 22 3.49 -13.05 0.58
CA ALA A 22 4.59 -13.53 -0.23
C ALA A 22 5.68 -14.12 0.63
N GLN A 23 6.57 -14.89 -0.01
CA GLN A 23 7.73 -15.48 0.64
C GLN A 23 8.97 -15.11 -0.15
N LEU A 24 10.11 -15.13 0.51
CA LEU A 24 11.39 -14.97 -0.17
C LEU A 24 11.89 -16.36 -0.58
N ASP A 25 12.38 -16.46 -1.81
CA ASP A 25 13.04 -17.68 -2.25
C ASP A 25 14.47 -17.76 -1.70
N GLN A 26 15.20 -18.80 -2.06
CA GLN A 26 16.57 -19.01 -1.59
C GLN A 26 17.52 -17.89 -2.02
N SER A 27 17.20 -17.22 -3.13
CA SER A 27 17.99 -16.10 -3.64
C SER A 27 17.56 -14.75 -3.09
N GLY A 28 16.53 -14.72 -2.25
CA GLY A 28 16.00 -13.50 -1.67
C GLY A 28 15.00 -12.76 -2.53
N TYR A 29 14.50 -13.37 -3.61
CA TYR A 29 13.47 -12.76 -4.44
C TYR A 29 12.09 -12.98 -3.83
N VAL A 30 11.23 -11.99 -4.01
CA VAL A 30 9.85 -12.05 -3.52
C VAL A 30 9.04 -12.98 -4.44
N VAL A 31 8.43 -14.00 -3.85
CA VAL A 31 7.52 -14.91 -4.54
C VAL A 31 6.12 -14.64 -4.05
N GLU A 32 5.31 -14.00 -4.88
CA GLU A 32 3.93 -13.66 -4.56
C GLU A 32 3.10 -14.94 -4.44
N LYS A 33 2.35 -15.07 -3.36
CA LYS A 33 1.50 -16.23 -3.10
C LYS A 33 0.03 -15.90 -3.25
N GLU A 34 -0.44 -14.85 -2.60
CA GLU A 34 -1.84 -14.50 -2.60
C GLU A 34 -1.98 -13.01 -2.42
N GLN A 35 -2.83 -12.39 -3.23
CA GLN A 35 -3.17 -11.00 -3.03
C GLN A 35 -4.09 -10.87 -1.82
N VAL A 36 -3.77 -9.95 -0.91
CA VAL A 36 -4.50 -9.78 0.33
C VAL A 36 -5.12 -8.39 0.47
N GLY A 37 -4.90 -7.52 -0.48
CA GLY A 37 -5.48 -6.18 -0.45
C GLY A 37 -4.89 -5.24 -1.47
N PHE A 38 -5.15 -3.96 -1.26
CA PHE A 38 -4.65 -2.87 -2.09
C PHE A 38 -4.06 -1.77 -1.23
N ALA A 39 -3.15 -1.02 -1.82
CA ALA A 39 -2.69 0.25 -1.28
C ALA A 39 -3.07 1.36 -2.25
N PHE A 40 -3.39 2.52 -1.71
CA PHE A 40 -3.76 3.69 -2.50
C PHE A 40 -2.84 4.84 -2.15
N GLN A 41 -2.39 5.56 -3.16
CA GLN A 41 -1.55 6.73 -2.97
C GLN A 41 -2.15 7.89 -3.74
N LYS A 42 -2.46 8.98 -3.03
CA LYS A 42 -2.97 10.18 -3.68
C LYS A 42 -1.85 10.83 -4.49
N PRO A 43 -2.19 11.50 -5.60
CA PRO A 43 -1.18 12.22 -6.37
C PRO A 43 -0.41 13.21 -5.50
N GLY A 44 0.91 13.19 -5.62
CA GLY A 44 1.78 14.06 -4.83
C GLY A 44 2.00 13.66 -3.40
N SER A 45 1.37 12.58 -2.93
CA SER A 45 1.54 12.09 -1.57
C SER A 45 2.56 10.97 -1.53
N THR A 46 3.33 10.89 -0.44
CA THR A 46 4.24 9.79 -0.16
C THR A 46 3.63 8.76 0.78
N VAL A 47 2.41 9.00 1.24
CA VAL A 47 1.70 8.14 2.18
C VAL A 47 0.82 7.16 1.41
N PHE A 48 0.88 5.88 1.79
CA PHE A 48 -0.02 4.87 1.25
C PHE A 48 -1.13 4.58 2.25
N ARG A 49 -2.35 4.45 1.75
CA ARG A 49 -3.48 3.98 2.53
C ARG A 49 -3.70 2.52 2.18
N LEU A 50 -3.64 1.64 3.18
CA LEU A 50 -3.79 0.21 2.96
C LEU A 50 -5.23 -0.21 3.20
N LYS A 51 -5.72 -1.08 2.33
CA LYS A 51 -6.97 -1.78 2.52
C LYS A 51 -6.67 -3.26 2.46
N LEU A 52 -6.68 -3.92 3.61
CA LEU A 52 -6.46 -5.34 3.71
C LEU A 52 -7.79 -6.06 3.84
N TRP A 53 -7.99 -7.07 3.02
CA TRP A 53 -9.29 -7.77 2.98
C TRP A 53 -9.61 -8.52 4.25
N MET A 54 -8.58 -8.89 5.01
CA MET A 54 -8.75 -9.54 6.31
C MET A 54 -9.27 -8.60 7.40
N PHE A 55 -9.07 -7.30 7.22
CA PHE A 55 -9.39 -6.29 8.24
C PHE A 55 -10.13 -5.12 7.59
N LEU A 56 -11.32 -5.41 7.05
CA LEU A 56 -12.08 -4.46 6.24
C LEU A 56 -12.50 -3.20 7.00
N ASN A 57 -12.68 -3.31 8.31
CA ASN A 57 -13.10 -2.17 9.12
C ASN A 57 -11.94 -1.37 9.69
N GLN A 58 -10.71 -1.76 9.37
CA GLN A 58 -9.51 -1.08 9.85
C GLN A 58 -8.90 -0.23 8.76
N GLN A 59 -8.41 0.92 9.14
CA GLN A 59 -7.66 1.80 8.25
C GLN A 59 -6.20 1.74 8.61
N TYR A 60 -5.35 1.38 7.63
CA TYR A 60 -3.91 1.32 7.82
C TYR A 60 -3.22 2.29 6.87
N PHE A 61 -2.12 2.84 7.34
CA PHE A 61 -1.33 3.80 6.57
C PHE A 61 0.14 3.44 6.63
N VAL A 62 0.81 3.59 5.50
CA VAL A 62 2.27 3.45 5.40
C VAL A 62 2.82 4.85 5.24
N ILE A 63 3.53 5.32 6.25
CA ILE A 63 4.02 6.69 6.31
C ILE A 63 5.54 6.67 6.29
N PRO A 64 6.20 7.43 5.39
CA PRO A 64 7.65 7.44 5.31
C PRO A 64 8.30 7.89 6.62
N ASN A 65 9.41 7.25 6.94
CA ASN A 65 10.25 7.68 8.06
C ASN A 65 10.98 8.96 7.63
N LYS A 66 11.00 9.96 8.50
CA LYS A 66 11.64 11.24 8.19
C LYS A 66 13.16 11.15 8.14
N GLU A 67 13.74 10.21 8.85
CA GLU A 67 15.18 10.09 8.98
C GLU A 67 15.80 9.15 7.94
N ASP A 68 15.03 8.18 7.45
CA ASP A 68 15.50 7.18 6.49
C ASP A 68 14.46 6.97 5.40
N GLN A 69 14.79 7.35 4.18
CA GLN A 69 13.86 7.29 3.04
C GLN A 69 13.55 5.86 2.58
N THR A 70 14.31 4.88 3.05
CA THR A 70 14.07 3.47 2.72
C THR A 70 13.15 2.79 3.74
N LYS A 71 12.79 3.50 4.80
CA LYS A 71 11.96 2.96 5.88
C LYS A 71 10.65 3.70 6.01
N TYR A 72 9.65 2.97 6.48
CA TYR A 72 8.30 3.47 6.66
C TYR A 72 7.75 2.96 7.99
N ASN A 73 6.77 3.68 8.51
CA ASN A 73 6.05 3.25 9.70
C ASN A 73 4.63 2.87 9.32
N LEU A 74 4.11 1.83 9.95
CA LEU A 74 2.74 1.38 9.75
C LEU A 74 1.89 1.87 10.91
N TYR A 75 0.78 2.54 10.56
CA TYR A 75 -0.17 3.06 11.55
C TYR A 75 -1.56 2.56 11.25
N SER A 76 -2.32 2.32 12.30
CA SER A 76 -3.77 2.22 12.19
C SER A 76 -4.41 3.52 12.69
N LEU A 77 -5.53 3.87 12.10
CA LEU A 77 -6.31 5.04 12.51
C LEU A 77 -7.62 4.56 13.12
N GLU A 78 -7.85 4.89 14.37
CA GLU A 78 -9.12 4.65 15.03
C GLU A 78 -9.87 5.96 15.17
N GLU A 79 -11.11 5.95 14.71
CA GLU A 79 -12.00 7.09 14.83
C GLU A 79 -13.19 6.71 15.71
N TYR A 80 -13.53 7.54 16.66
CA TYR A 80 -14.71 7.33 17.48
C TYR A 80 -15.36 8.65 17.86
N ILE A 81 -16.64 8.57 18.19
CA ILE A 81 -17.40 9.71 18.65
C ILE A 81 -17.45 9.64 20.18
N SER A 82 -16.93 10.68 20.86
CA SER A 82 -16.95 10.75 22.29
C SER A 82 -18.38 11.03 22.80
N GLU A 83 -18.59 10.89 24.11
CA GLU A 83 -19.89 11.18 24.74
C GLU A 83 -20.36 12.61 24.48
N GLY A 84 -19.43 13.54 24.30
CA GLY A 84 -19.73 14.92 23.93
C GLY A 84 -20.00 15.14 22.46
N LYS A 85 -20.13 14.08 21.66
CA LYS A 85 -20.33 14.10 20.22
C LYS A 85 -19.17 14.70 19.42
N GLU A 86 -17.99 14.83 20.04
CA GLU A 86 -16.79 15.20 19.32
C GLU A 86 -16.17 13.98 18.68
N GLN A 87 -15.82 14.12 17.40
CA GLN A 87 -15.09 13.08 16.70
C GLN A 87 -13.63 13.11 17.15
N LYS A 88 -13.15 11.98 17.66
CA LYS A 88 -11.76 11.81 18.04
C LYS A 88 -11.10 10.75 17.20
N SER A 89 -9.82 10.92 16.94
CA SER A 89 -9.04 9.96 16.20
C SER A 89 -7.73 9.66 16.90
N PHE A 90 -7.29 8.42 16.82
CA PHE A 90 -6.01 7.97 17.36
C PHE A 90 -5.20 7.27 16.29
N TRP A 91 -3.92 7.61 16.25
CA TRP A 91 -2.94 6.95 15.41
C TRP A 91 -2.15 5.96 16.27
N ASN A 92 -2.23 4.68 15.93
CA ASN A 92 -1.51 3.63 16.63
C ASN A 92 -0.44 3.07 15.73
N LYS A 93 0.81 3.07 16.18
CA LYS A 93 1.88 2.44 15.42
C LYS A 93 1.73 0.93 15.55
N VAL A 94 1.53 0.24 14.42
CA VAL A 94 1.26 -1.18 14.38
C VAL A 94 2.35 -1.98 13.69
N GLY A 95 3.40 -1.33 13.21
CA GLY A 95 4.51 -2.01 12.59
C GLY A 95 5.44 -1.06 11.86
N GLU A 96 6.33 -1.67 11.09
CA GLU A 96 7.30 -0.95 10.28
C GLU A 96 7.37 -1.58 8.90
N ALA A 97 7.86 -0.82 7.94
CA ALA A 97 8.07 -1.33 6.59
C ALA A 97 9.42 -0.85 6.07
N ASP A 98 9.96 -1.58 5.13
CA ASP A 98 11.19 -1.21 4.46
C ASP A 98 11.10 -1.47 2.97
N LEU A 99 11.89 -0.71 2.22
CA LEU A 99 12.00 -0.90 0.79
C LEU A 99 12.79 -2.18 0.51
N TYR A 100 12.20 -3.08 -0.26
CA TYR A 100 12.81 -4.36 -0.63
C TYR A 100 12.64 -4.59 -2.13
N GLY A 101 13.66 -4.20 -2.91
CA GLY A 101 13.56 -4.23 -4.36
C GLY A 101 12.43 -3.35 -4.85
N ASN A 102 11.51 -3.92 -5.59
CA ASN A 102 10.32 -3.24 -6.11
C ASN A 102 9.09 -3.40 -5.20
N TYR A 103 9.34 -3.71 -3.93
CA TYR A 103 8.28 -3.90 -2.95
C TYR A 103 8.55 -3.08 -1.70
N LEU A 104 7.49 -2.78 -0.97
CA LEU A 104 7.58 -2.41 0.43
C LEU A 104 7.24 -3.64 1.25
N ARG A 105 8.17 -4.09 2.06
CA ARG A 105 7.96 -5.22 2.96
C ARG A 105 7.31 -4.70 4.23
N LEU A 106 6.07 -5.12 4.45
CA LEU A 106 5.26 -4.65 5.55
C LEU A 106 5.36 -5.63 6.71
N LYS A 107 5.85 -5.15 7.84
CA LYS A 107 6.06 -5.95 9.06
C LYS A 107 5.09 -5.48 10.12
N PHE A 108 3.90 -6.06 10.14
CA PHE A 108 2.93 -5.79 11.20
C PHE A 108 3.30 -6.55 12.46
N ASN A 109 3.27 -5.88 13.60
CA ASN A 109 3.69 -6.48 14.88
C ASN A 109 2.91 -7.73 15.26
N LEU A 110 1.64 -7.80 14.84
CA LEU A 110 0.76 -8.91 15.19
C LEU A 110 0.76 -10.05 14.17
N LEU A 111 1.42 -9.86 13.02
CA LEU A 111 1.49 -10.87 11.97
C LEU A 111 2.86 -11.54 11.96
N GLU A 112 2.86 -12.88 11.94
CA GLU A 112 4.11 -13.63 11.84
C GLU A 112 4.74 -13.54 10.47
N ARG A 113 3.92 -13.37 9.44
CA ARG A 113 4.39 -13.27 8.06
C ARG A 113 4.38 -11.83 7.59
N HIS A 114 5.33 -11.51 6.73
CA HIS A 114 5.38 -10.19 6.13
C HIS A 114 4.43 -10.10 4.94
N LEU A 115 3.83 -8.94 4.77
CA LEU A 115 3.08 -8.62 3.56
C LEU A 115 3.98 -7.77 2.65
N PHE A 116 3.75 -7.85 1.36
CA PHE A 116 4.56 -7.14 0.38
C PHE A 116 3.65 -6.28 -0.49
N LEU A 117 3.86 -4.98 -0.43
CA LEU A 117 3.19 -4.02 -1.28
C LEU A 117 4.00 -3.89 -2.56
N SER A 118 3.42 -4.28 -3.68
CA SER A 118 4.08 -4.18 -4.98
C SER A 118 4.08 -2.72 -5.43
N LEU A 119 5.27 -2.18 -5.72
CA LEU A 119 5.41 -0.82 -6.20
C LEU A 119 5.16 -0.72 -7.71
N PHE A 120 4.92 -1.83 -8.39
CA PHE A 120 4.41 -1.80 -9.75
C PHE A 120 2.93 -1.40 -9.71
N ASP A 121 2.51 -0.51 -10.59
CA ASP A 121 1.07 -0.24 -10.70
C ASP A 121 0.38 -1.47 -11.29
N ASP A 122 -0.96 -1.53 -11.21
CA ASP A 122 -1.72 -2.67 -11.71
C ASP A 122 -1.39 -2.99 -13.17
N LYS A 123 -1.13 -1.97 -13.96
CA LYS A 123 -0.84 -2.10 -15.38
C LYS A 123 0.55 -2.69 -15.60
N ASP A 124 1.55 -2.20 -14.88
CA ASP A 124 2.92 -2.69 -14.98
C ASP A 124 3.06 -4.09 -14.40
N ALA A 125 2.36 -4.37 -13.31
CA ALA A 125 2.34 -5.71 -12.72
C ALA A 125 1.81 -6.75 -13.71
N SER A 126 0.75 -6.41 -14.45
CA SER A 126 0.19 -7.31 -15.47
C SER A 126 1.18 -7.56 -16.59
N LYS A 127 1.89 -6.54 -17.06
CA LYS A 127 2.91 -6.69 -18.09
C LYS A 127 4.07 -7.54 -17.61
N THR A 128 4.50 -7.34 -16.37
CA THR A 128 5.59 -8.11 -15.79
C THR A 128 5.20 -9.59 -15.67
N ALA A 129 3.99 -9.87 -15.21
CA ALA A 129 3.49 -11.24 -15.11
C ALA A 129 3.42 -11.92 -16.47
N LEU A 130 2.97 -11.21 -17.51
CA LEU A 130 2.94 -11.73 -18.86
C LEU A 130 4.35 -12.00 -19.40
N ALA A 131 5.27 -11.09 -19.16
CA ALA A 131 6.66 -11.27 -19.59
C ALA A 131 7.29 -12.48 -18.91
N MET A 132 7.03 -12.68 -17.64
CA MET A 132 7.53 -13.84 -16.89
C MET A 132 6.88 -15.14 -17.35
N ALA A 133 5.60 -15.10 -17.70
CA ALA A 133 4.89 -16.27 -18.21
C ALA A 133 5.36 -16.69 -19.60
N VAL A 134 5.81 -15.73 -20.40
CA VAL A 134 6.31 -15.99 -21.77
C VAL A 134 7.78 -16.39 -21.76
N ALA A 135 8.50 -15.93 -20.77
CA ALA A 135 9.92 -16.27 -20.65
C ALA A 135 10.11 -17.67 -20.08
#